data_8bba888fe8cd565115d79537faab0980
#
_entry.id   8bba888fe8cd565115d79537faab0980
#
_cell.length_a   1.000
_cell.length_b   1.000
_cell.length_c   1.000
_cell.angle_alpha   90.00
_cell.angle_beta   90.00
_cell.angle_gamma   90.00
#
_symmetry.space_group_name_H-M   'P 1'
#
loop_
_entity.id
_entity.type
_entity.pdbx_description
1 polymer ?
#
loop_
_entity_poly.entity_id
_entity_poly.type
_entity_poly.pdbx_seq_one_letter_code
_entity_poly.pdbx_strand_id
1 'polypeptide(L)'
;MERNAHGAGRPLSMQLRATPDSVGAARRALAVYCEQQGAPRETTDAVLLSVSEAVTNALVHAYRHLDEPSAERIELEARCDEAALVVVVRDFGCGMAPRLDSPGLGLGLPLIAASTSSVQIDTPPEGGRTEISMEFPLLEPALEI
;
A
#
# COMPACT_ATOMS: atom_id res chain seq x y z
N MET A 1 14.08 -4.25 26.07
CA MET A 1 14.39 -4.18 24.65
C MET A 1 14.41 -2.72 24.22
N GLU A 2 15.60 -2.23 23.98
CA GLU A 2 15.72 -0.85 23.59
C GLU A 2 15.19 -0.68 22.17
N ARG A 3 14.07 0.03 22.07
CA ARG A 3 13.71 0.57 20.79
C ARG A 3 14.82 1.54 20.42
N ASN A 4 15.42 1.31 19.29
CA ASN A 4 16.37 2.27 18.75
C ASN A 4 15.77 3.65 18.92
N ALA A 5 16.51 4.49 19.59
CA ALA A 5 16.08 5.86 19.89
C ALA A 5 15.78 6.71 18.66
N HIS A 6 15.86 6.13 17.48
CA HIS A 6 15.65 6.81 16.22
C HIS A 6 14.42 6.33 15.43
N GLY A 7 13.62 5.46 16.03
CA GLY A 7 12.29 5.14 15.52
C GLY A 7 12.20 4.55 14.11
N ALA A 8 13.28 4.51 13.38
CA ALA A 8 13.26 3.99 12.04
C ALA A 8 13.64 2.52 12.04
N GLY A 9 12.65 1.66 11.94
CA GLY A 9 12.88 0.25 11.64
C GLY A 9 13.43 0.08 10.23
N ARG A 10 13.94 -1.10 9.92
CA ARG A 10 14.33 -1.42 8.54
C ARG A 10 13.14 -1.25 7.62
N PRO A 11 13.31 -0.58 6.49
CA PRO A 11 12.24 -0.53 5.51
C PRO A 11 11.98 -1.92 4.92
N LEU A 12 10.72 -2.18 4.62
CA LEU A 12 10.32 -3.35 3.85
C LEU A 12 10.36 -2.97 2.37
N SER A 13 10.96 -3.82 1.56
CA SER A 13 10.95 -3.66 0.11
C SER A 13 10.79 -5.03 -0.52
N MET A 14 9.79 -5.19 -1.37
CA MET A 14 9.58 -6.46 -2.05
C MET A 14 9.00 -6.25 -3.43
N GLN A 15 9.27 -7.20 -4.31
CA GLN A 15 8.66 -7.26 -5.62
C GLN A 15 7.68 -8.42 -5.66
N LEU A 16 6.51 -8.15 -6.21
CA LEU A 16 5.44 -9.12 -6.35
C LEU A 16 5.18 -9.32 -7.84
N ARG A 17 4.80 -10.52 -8.20
CA ARG A 17 4.30 -10.77 -9.55
C ARG A 17 2.87 -10.26 -9.66
N ALA A 18 2.48 -9.83 -10.85
CA ALA A 18 1.13 -9.34 -11.11
C ALA A 18 0.17 -10.52 -11.25
N THR A 19 -0.01 -11.27 -10.19
CA THR A 19 -0.92 -12.42 -10.09
C THR A 19 -1.81 -12.28 -8.87
N PRO A 20 -2.97 -12.94 -8.83
CA PRO A 20 -3.86 -12.85 -7.66
C PRO A 20 -3.19 -13.24 -6.34
N ASP A 21 -2.21 -14.13 -6.36
CA ASP A 21 -1.48 -14.54 -5.17
C ASP A 21 -0.72 -13.40 -4.50
N SER A 22 -0.43 -12.33 -5.25
CA SER A 22 0.33 -11.20 -4.73
C SER A 22 -0.41 -10.46 -3.62
N VAL A 23 -1.74 -10.45 -3.62
CA VAL A 23 -2.52 -9.81 -2.57
C VAL A 23 -2.23 -10.48 -1.22
N GLY A 24 -2.30 -11.80 -1.18
CA GLY A 24 -1.99 -12.56 0.04
C GLY A 24 -0.54 -12.40 0.48
N ALA A 25 0.40 -12.40 -0.47
CA ALA A 25 1.82 -12.21 -0.17
C ALA A 25 2.07 -10.82 0.45
N ALA A 26 1.46 -9.78 -0.12
CA ALA A 26 1.58 -8.42 0.41
C ALA A 26 1.01 -8.34 1.84
N ARG A 27 -0.16 -8.92 2.06
CA ARG A 27 -0.80 -8.91 3.37
C ARG A 27 0.06 -9.61 4.42
N ARG A 28 0.61 -10.78 4.11
CA ARG A 28 1.46 -11.51 5.05
C ARG A 28 2.72 -10.73 5.40
N ALA A 29 3.38 -10.16 4.41
CA ALA A 29 4.59 -9.38 4.64
C ALA A 29 4.31 -8.15 5.50
N LEU A 30 3.23 -7.44 5.23
CA LEU A 30 2.88 -6.25 5.99
C LEU A 30 2.37 -6.56 7.39
N ALA A 31 1.67 -7.67 7.58
CA ALA A 31 1.26 -8.08 8.92
C ALA A 31 2.48 -8.30 9.82
N VAL A 32 3.50 -8.99 9.30
CA VAL A 32 4.76 -9.19 10.03
C VAL A 32 5.47 -7.85 10.25
N TYR A 33 5.55 -7.03 9.23
CA TYR A 33 6.21 -5.73 9.33
C TYR A 33 5.55 -4.84 10.39
N CYS A 34 4.23 -4.73 10.36
CA CYS A 34 3.49 -3.95 11.35
C CYS A 34 3.72 -4.46 12.77
N GLU A 35 3.73 -5.76 12.96
CA GLU A 35 4.02 -6.37 14.25
C GLU A 35 5.42 -6.01 14.73
N GLN A 36 6.41 -6.11 13.85
CA GLN A 36 7.81 -5.76 14.17
C GLN A 36 7.95 -4.29 14.55
N GLN A 37 7.16 -3.42 13.95
CA GLN A 37 7.19 -2.00 14.24
C GLN A 37 6.36 -1.62 15.47
N GLY A 38 5.65 -2.56 16.04
CA GLY A 38 4.78 -2.28 17.19
C GLY A 38 3.54 -1.49 16.83
N ALA A 39 3.05 -1.61 15.61
CA ALA A 39 1.86 -0.89 15.18
C ALA A 39 0.63 -1.35 15.96
N PRO A 40 -0.26 -0.42 16.36
CA PRO A 40 -1.52 -0.80 16.95
C PRO A 40 -2.36 -1.66 16.01
N ARG A 41 -3.20 -2.51 16.58
CA ARG A 41 -4.02 -3.42 15.80
C ARG A 41 -4.88 -2.69 14.76
N GLU A 42 -5.47 -1.58 15.16
CA GLU A 42 -6.29 -0.78 14.25
C GLU A 42 -5.49 -0.27 13.06
N THR A 43 -4.27 0.15 13.31
CA THR A 43 -3.37 0.58 12.25
C THR A 43 -3.02 -0.59 11.33
N THR A 44 -2.70 -1.74 11.89
CA THR A 44 -2.39 -2.93 11.10
C THR A 44 -3.58 -3.32 10.22
N ASP A 45 -4.78 -3.33 10.78
CA ASP A 45 -5.98 -3.66 10.02
C ASP A 45 -6.20 -2.67 8.86
N ALA A 46 -5.99 -1.39 9.10
CA ALA A 46 -6.10 -0.36 8.08
C ALA A 46 -5.05 -0.55 6.99
N VAL A 47 -3.82 -0.87 7.35
CA VAL A 47 -2.74 -1.15 6.39
C VAL A 47 -3.11 -2.34 5.50
N LEU A 48 -3.55 -3.44 6.11
CA LEU A 48 -3.88 -4.64 5.35
C LEU A 48 -5.04 -4.41 4.39
N LEU A 49 -6.06 -3.70 4.82
CA LEU A 49 -7.19 -3.36 3.97
C LEU A 49 -6.75 -2.48 2.79
N SER A 50 -6.03 -1.42 3.08
CA SER A 50 -5.62 -0.44 2.07
C SER A 50 -4.68 -1.04 1.04
N VAL A 51 -3.73 -1.85 1.49
CA VAL A 51 -2.78 -2.49 0.59
C VAL A 51 -3.47 -3.55 -0.26
N SER A 52 -4.40 -4.31 0.31
CA SER A 52 -5.18 -5.26 -0.47
C SER A 52 -5.89 -4.56 -1.63
N GLU A 53 -6.50 -3.41 -1.36
CA GLU A 53 -7.18 -2.64 -2.40
C GLU A 53 -6.19 -2.06 -3.42
N ALA A 54 -5.06 -1.53 -2.98
CA ALA A 54 -4.06 -0.96 -3.88
C ALA A 54 -3.46 -2.02 -4.80
N VAL A 55 -3.14 -3.20 -4.28
CA VAL A 55 -2.59 -4.30 -5.09
C VAL A 55 -3.65 -4.83 -6.04
N THR A 56 -4.89 -4.98 -5.57
CA THR A 56 -6.00 -5.41 -6.43
C THR A 56 -6.23 -4.42 -7.57
N ASN A 57 -6.17 -3.12 -7.28
CA ASN A 57 -6.27 -2.09 -8.31
C ASN A 57 -5.19 -2.25 -9.37
N ALA A 58 -3.96 -2.49 -8.95
CA ALA A 58 -2.86 -2.71 -9.89
C ALA A 58 -3.12 -3.92 -10.78
N LEU A 59 -3.59 -5.03 -10.19
CA LEU A 59 -3.89 -6.24 -10.95
C LEU A 59 -5.01 -6.04 -11.97
N VAL A 60 -6.07 -5.36 -11.57
CA VAL A 60 -7.26 -5.22 -12.40
C VAL A 60 -7.07 -4.16 -13.48
N HIS A 61 -6.44 -3.04 -13.15
CA HIS A 61 -6.39 -1.88 -14.03
C HIS A 61 -5.09 -1.73 -14.80
N ALA A 62 -3.98 -1.99 -14.17
CA ALA A 62 -2.68 -1.78 -14.82
C ALA A 62 -2.36 -2.88 -15.82
N TYR A 63 -2.77 -4.11 -15.54
CA TYR A 63 -2.29 -5.28 -16.29
C TYR A 63 -3.37 -6.05 -17.04
N ARG A 64 -4.60 -5.58 -17.02
CA ARG A 64 -5.73 -6.32 -17.63
C ARG A 64 -5.62 -6.51 -19.14
N HIS A 65 -4.80 -5.71 -19.82
CA HIS A 65 -4.64 -5.76 -21.26
C HIS A 65 -3.31 -6.36 -21.70
N LEU A 66 -2.55 -6.91 -20.78
CA LEU A 66 -1.25 -7.45 -21.09
C LEU A 66 -1.35 -8.94 -21.41
N ASP A 67 -0.68 -9.35 -22.49
CA ASP A 67 -0.70 -10.73 -22.94
C ASP A 67 0.10 -11.66 -22.05
N GLU A 68 1.07 -11.11 -21.31
CA GLU A 68 1.92 -11.87 -20.38
C GLU A 68 1.94 -11.20 -19.00
N PRO A 69 0.86 -11.35 -18.22
CA PRO A 69 0.81 -10.74 -16.89
C PRO A 69 1.94 -11.19 -15.96
N SER A 70 2.47 -12.39 -16.16
CA SER A 70 3.56 -12.91 -15.34
C SER A 70 4.88 -12.15 -15.50
N ALA A 71 5.03 -11.39 -16.56
CA ALA A 71 6.21 -10.55 -16.78
C ALA A 71 6.13 -9.23 -16.01
N GLU A 72 4.95 -8.85 -15.55
CA GLU A 72 4.74 -7.60 -14.85
C GLU A 72 4.99 -7.78 -13.35
N ARG A 73 5.42 -6.69 -12.74
CA ARG A 73 5.70 -6.69 -11.31
C ARG A 73 4.98 -5.54 -10.61
N ILE A 74 4.76 -5.74 -9.33
CA ILE A 74 4.28 -4.72 -8.42
C ILE A 74 5.37 -4.54 -7.37
N GLU A 75 5.76 -3.32 -7.09
CA GLU A 75 6.69 -3.02 -6.01
C GLU A 75 5.92 -2.57 -4.78
N LEU A 76 6.31 -3.11 -3.64
CA LEU A 76 5.75 -2.77 -2.36
C LEU A 76 6.87 -2.31 -1.44
N GLU A 77 6.72 -1.12 -0.90
CA GLU A 77 7.66 -0.59 0.09
C GLU A 77 6.89 -0.13 1.32
N ALA A 78 7.50 -0.31 2.47
CA ALA A 78 6.98 0.22 3.71
C ALA A 78 8.13 0.75 4.54
N ARG A 79 7.90 1.89 5.17
CA ARG A 79 8.85 2.47 6.11
C ARG A 79 8.08 3.05 7.27
N CYS A 80 8.72 3.15 8.40
CA CYS A 80 8.06 3.80 9.53
C CYS A 80 9.04 4.69 10.28
N ASP A 81 8.52 5.77 10.80
CA ASP A 81 9.19 6.62 11.77
C ASP A 81 8.41 6.55 13.09
N GLU A 82 8.66 7.48 14.01
CA GLU A 82 7.99 7.47 15.31
C GLU A 82 6.49 7.74 15.21
N ALA A 83 6.07 8.49 14.21
CA ALA A 83 4.71 9.01 14.13
C ALA A 83 3.84 8.26 13.12
N ALA A 84 4.43 7.71 12.05
CA ALA A 84 3.66 7.20 10.95
C ALA A 84 4.36 6.02 10.25
N LEU A 85 3.54 5.18 9.67
CA LEU A 85 3.95 4.13 8.77
C LEU A 85 3.50 4.54 7.37
N VAL A 86 4.41 4.49 6.41
CA VAL A 86 4.13 4.84 5.02
C VAL A 86 4.29 3.60 4.17
N VAL A 87 3.28 3.30 3.39
CA VAL A 87 3.29 2.17 2.46
C VAL A 87 3.13 2.70 1.05
N VAL A 88 3.96 2.21 0.15
CA VAL A 88 3.94 2.61 -1.26
C VAL A 88 3.73 1.37 -2.11
N VAL A 89 2.78 1.44 -3.00
CA VAL A 89 2.52 0.40 -4.00
C VAL A 89 2.73 1.02 -5.37
N ARG A 90 3.65 0.42 -6.16
CA ARG A 90 3.93 0.87 -7.53
C ARG A 90 3.61 -0.23 -8.50
N ASP A 91 2.93 0.14 -9.58
CA ASP A 91 2.80 -0.74 -10.72
C ASP A 91 3.49 -0.09 -11.94
N PHE A 92 3.83 -0.94 -12.91
CA PHE A 92 4.51 -0.53 -14.14
C PHE A 92 3.68 -0.93 -15.35
N GLY A 93 2.37 -0.95 -15.18
CA GLY A 93 1.45 -1.34 -16.23
C GLY A 93 1.29 -0.27 -17.31
N CYS A 94 0.11 -0.20 -17.91
CA CYS A 94 -0.13 0.69 -19.03
C CYS A 94 -0.35 2.15 -18.64
N GLY A 95 -0.07 2.51 -17.39
CA GLY A 95 -0.13 3.91 -16.96
C GLY A 95 -1.52 4.46 -16.75
N MET A 96 -2.51 3.60 -16.60
CA MET A 96 -3.85 4.06 -16.29
C MET A 96 -3.93 4.51 -14.85
N ALA A 97 -4.23 5.79 -14.65
CA ALA A 97 -4.48 6.30 -13.33
C ALA A 97 -5.76 5.65 -12.76
N PRO A 98 -5.75 5.21 -11.49
CA PRO A 98 -6.99 4.78 -10.85
C PRO A 98 -8.00 5.93 -10.88
N ARG A 99 -9.21 5.65 -11.29
CA ARG A 99 -10.27 6.64 -11.30
C ARG A 99 -11.24 6.36 -10.18
N LEU A 100 -11.57 7.39 -9.43
CA LEU A 100 -12.56 7.28 -8.37
C LEU A 100 -13.93 6.86 -8.88
N ASP A 101 -14.23 7.19 -10.13
CA ASP A 101 -15.49 6.88 -10.79
C ASP A 101 -15.45 5.62 -11.65
N SER A 102 -14.38 4.84 -11.57
CA SER A 102 -14.23 3.66 -12.40
C SER A 102 -15.23 2.57 -12.01
N PRO A 103 -16.07 2.09 -12.93
CA PRO A 103 -16.97 1.00 -12.61
C PRO A 103 -16.19 -0.25 -12.21
N GLY A 104 -16.61 -0.92 -11.15
CA GLY A 104 -15.96 -2.12 -10.65
C GLY A 104 -14.92 -1.89 -9.58
N LEU A 105 -14.52 -0.62 -9.36
CA LEU A 105 -13.60 -0.28 -8.28
C LEU A 105 -14.13 0.86 -7.41
N GLY A 106 -15.43 1.08 -7.43
CA GLY A 106 -16.02 2.21 -6.73
C GLY A 106 -15.73 2.26 -5.23
N LEU A 107 -15.30 1.15 -4.63
CA LEU A 107 -15.01 1.08 -3.20
C LEU A 107 -13.53 1.08 -2.86
N GLY A 108 -12.64 0.71 -3.81
CA GLY A 108 -11.23 0.55 -3.52
C GLY A 108 -10.57 1.83 -3.01
N LEU A 109 -10.58 2.89 -3.81
CA LEU A 109 -9.95 4.15 -3.41
C LEU A 109 -10.66 4.83 -2.24
N PRO A 110 -11.99 4.87 -2.17
CA PRO A 110 -12.66 5.39 -0.98
C PRO A 110 -12.33 4.63 0.30
N LEU A 111 -12.18 3.30 0.23
CA LEU A 111 -11.78 2.50 1.39
C LEU A 111 -10.37 2.84 1.83
N ILE A 112 -9.45 2.99 0.90
CA ILE A 112 -8.09 3.42 1.19
C ILE A 112 -8.12 4.78 1.89
N ALA A 113 -8.82 5.75 1.30
CA ALA A 113 -8.88 7.10 1.85
C ALA A 113 -9.49 7.12 3.26
N ALA A 114 -10.48 6.29 3.52
CA ALA A 114 -11.12 6.21 4.83
C ALA A 114 -10.20 5.58 5.89
N SER A 115 -9.25 4.75 5.47
CA SER A 115 -8.39 3.98 6.37
C SER A 115 -7.04 4.65 6.63
N THR A 116 -6.70 5.71 5.91
CA THR A 116 -5.38 6.34 5.98
C THR A 116 -5.48 7.78 6.45
N SER A 117 -4.37 8.32 6.96
CA SER A 117 -4.28 9.74 7.25
C SER A 117 -4.01 10.57 6.00
N SER A 118 -3.32 10.00 5.00
CA SER A 118 -3.17 10.64 3.70
C SER A 118 -2.94 9.60 2.61
N VAL A 119 -3.40 9.92 1.41
CA VAL A 119 -3.19 9.10 0.22
C VAL A 119 -2.75 10.03 -0.89
N GLN A 120 -1.68 9.65 -1.58
CA GLN A 120 -1.23 10.35 -2.78
C GLN A 120 -1.12 9.35 -3.92
N ILE A 121 -1.63 9.74 -5.08
CA ILE A 121 -1.56 8.93 -6.29
C ILE A 121 -0.76 9.73 -7.31
N ASP A 122 0.32 9.14 -7.78
CA ASP A 122 1.19 9.75 -8.78
C ASP A 122 1.23 8.89 -10.03
N THR A 123 0.84 9.48 -11.15
CA THR A 123 0.92 8.86 -12.45
C THR A 123 1.61 9.84 -13.38
N PRO A 124 2.82 9.54 -13.86
CA PRO A 124 3.51 10.45 -14.78
C PRO A 124 2.68 10.72 -16.03
N PRO A 125 2.77 11.94 -16.61
CA PRO A 125 2.02 12.27 -17.84
C PRO A 125 2.31 11.35 -19.02
N GLU A 126 3.52 10.84 -19.09
CA GLU A 126 3.92 9.88 -20.14
C GLU A 126 3.38 8.48 -19.90
N GLY A 127 2.75 8.22 -18.75
CA GLY A 127 2.27 6.90 -18.39
C GLY A 127 3.38 5.95 -17.98
N GLY A 128 3.06 4.68 -17.90
CA GLY A 128 4.03 3.61 -17.60
C GLY A 128 4.24 3.29 -16.14
N ARG A 129 3.69 4.08 -15.23
CA ARG A 129 3.83 3.82 -13.80
C ARG A 129 2.69 4.49 -13.03
N THR A 130 2.20 3.80 -12.01
CA THR A 130 1.32 4.41 -11.01
C THR A 130 1.87 4.11 -9.63
N GLU A 131 1.93 5.13 -8.80
CA GLU A 131 2.41 5.01 -7.43
C GLU A 131 1.33 5.48 -6.47
N ILE A 132 0.94 4.63 -5.54
CA ILE A 132 0.02 4.97 -4.47
C ILE A 132 0.80 4.97 -3.17
N SER A 133 0.88 6.14 -2.55
CA SER A 133 1.54 6.33 -1.26
C SER A 133 0.50 6.57 -0.19
N MET A 134 0.55 5.78 0.88
CA MET A 134 -0.45 5.78 1.95
C MET A 134 0.24 5.96 3.28
N GLU A 135 -0.26 6.88 4.09
CA GLU A 135 0.28 7.15 5.41
C GLU A 135 -0.71 6.73 6.49
N PHE A 136 -0.21 6.04 7.50
CA PHE A 136 -1.00 5.53 8.63
C PHE A 136 -0.38 6.02 9.93
N PRO A 137 -1.17 6.61 10.83
CA PRO A 137 -0.62 7.06 12.10
C PRO A 137 -0.27 5.87 12.99
N LEU A 138 0.86 5.94 13.66
CA LEU A 138 1.29 4.94 14.63
C LEU A 138 0.95 5.33 16.06
N LEU A 139 0.82 6.62 16.30
CA LEU A 139 0.48 7.11 17.61
C LEU A 139 -1.03 7.14 17.76
N GLU A 140 -1.52 6.57 18.86
CA GLU A 140 -2.92 6.74 19.20
C GLU A 140 -3.19 8.22 19.48
N PRO A 141 -4.35 8.74 19.04
CA PRO A 141 -4.71 10.10 19.40
C PRO A 141 -4.72 10.22 20.92
N ALA A 142 -4.08 11.26 21.44
CA ALA A 142 -4.09 11.52 22.86
C ALA A 142 -5.53 11.61 23.33
N LEU A 143 -5.89 10.78 24.33
CA LEU A 143 -7.18 10.92 24.97
C LEU A 143 -7.16 12.24 25.73
N GLU A 144 -7.85 13.22 25.22
CA GLU A 144 -8.12 14.43 25.98
C GLU A 144 -9.13 14.10 27.07
N ILE A 145 -8.68 14.19 28.28
CA ILE A 145 -9.53 14.03 29.43
C ILE A 145 -10.06 15.40 29.81
#